data_5b07eea4543a37de7f554f54ab77790d
#
_entry.id   5b07eea4543a37de7f554f54ab77790d
#
_cell.length_a   1.000
_cell.length_b   1.000
_cell.length_c   1.000
_cell.angle_alpha   90.00
_cell.angle_beta   90.00
_cell.angle_gamma   90.00
#
_symmetry.space_group_name_H-M   'P 1'
#
loop_
_entity.id
_entity.type
_entity.pdbx_description
1 polymer ?
#
loop_
_entity_poly.entity_id
_entity_poly.type
_entity_poly.pdbx_seq_one_letter_code
_entity_poly.pdbx_strand_id
1 'polypeptide(L)'
;MIKKRIAPLVLGLWALLFLFTFPAIAEDDPEDGKSTNDSGPLTFEGFLEMENLFNAHKDQSFDDAVIKNEIRGKFKIRYGTDNAHVFLSPDLYLSSAVFQSESDKTCAYNDDFDVARNMRISDRGYEASLSEGYVHYGNSRARVRVGNQIYGWGTADVFNPTSYFNPYDMRETFFKDDDELKLGVPSISGMAFFEKFTVEMVIVPVHIPGILAEDGRYWEIHLDNYQLPIVFDDVHALSGGIENSAFGARVSSTILGTDVSVSAYHGPDKDFVYLPSRILVEPGEPVSVLVTPKTYPVSFLGMDFSKSLDSFVFQAELAYSPDKRTTLAQNPDSGEPIVFPYTVERSDYIAYAVGFNYFIPMHEWIEGHEGDTVLTMEWYQTRFLNRSRTEPVITDFISARFEDSYFKGRVPVACTCLVSLKNPGYVIWPRIGYDFQNGFSTTLSYLHLDGRSEALNTTESLFYYFRNNDSLIWKLHYDF
;
A
#
# COMPACT_ATOMS: atom_id res chain seq x y z
N MET A 1 3.86 -7.59 36.16
CA MET A 1 5.32 -7.45 35.95
C MET A 1 5.67 -6.52 34.77
N ILE A 2 4.72 -6.16 33.91
CA ILE A 2 4.89 -5.34 32.71
C ILE A 2 4.97 -3.83 33.01
N LYS A 3 4.28 -3.33 34.05
CA LYS A 3 4.28 -1.90 34.44
C LYS A 3 5.67 -1.29 34.75
N LYS A 4 6.70 -2.09 35.02
CA LYS A 4 8.05 -1.58 35.35
C LYS A 4 9.00 -1.44 34.16
N ARG A 5 8.62 -1.88 32.96
CA ARG A 5 9.50 -1.85 31.76
C ARG A 5 9.15 -0.76 30.74
N ILE A 6 7.93 -0.21 30.78
CA ILE A 6 7.48 0.81 29.81
C ILE A 6 7.96 2.21 30.20
N ALA A 7 7.97 2.56 31.47
CA ALA A 7 8.38 3.89 31.93
C ALA A 7 9.84 4.29 31.56
N PRO A 8 10.86 3.41 31.64
CA PRO A 8 12.22 3.78 31.22
C PRO A 8 12.39 3.85 29.70
N LEU A 9 11.57 3.13 28.91
CA LEU A 9 11.64 3.20 27.45
C LEU A 9 11.10 4.54 26.93
N VAL A 10 9.99 5.01 27.46
CA VAL A 10 9.38 6.30 27.09
C VAL A 10 10.27 7.47 27.53
N LEU A 11 10.87 7.41 28.72
CA LEU A 11 11.78 8.46 29.22
C LEU A 11 13.13 8.46 28.47
N GLY A 12 13.66 7.29 28.08
CA GLY A 12 14.88 7.20 27.29
C GLY A 12 14.71 7.74 25.87
N LEU A 13 13.50 7.62 25.31
CA LEU A 13 13.15 8.14 23.99
C LEU A 13 13.02 9.67 23.94
N TRP A 14 12.48 10.27 24.99
CA TRP A 14 12.47 11.74 25.12
C TRP A 14 13.88 12.34 25.17
N ALA A 15 14.85 11.60 25.75
CA ALA A 15 16.24 12.02 25.76
C ALA A 15 16.93 11.88 24.39
N LEU A 16 16.52 10.90 23.56
CA LEU A 16 17.04 10.74 22.19
C LEU A 16 16.50 11.81 21.24
N LEU A 17 15.23 12.20 21.34
CA LEU A 17 14.63 13.30 20.57
C LEU A 17 15.31 14.66 20.86
N PHE A 18 15.81 14.88 22.09
CA PHE A 18 16.54 16.11 22.46
C PHE A 18 18.00 16.14 21.95
N LEU A 19 18.59 15.00 21.56
CA LEU A 19 19.96 14.94 21.07
C LEU A 19 20.11 15.24 19.57
N PHE A 20 19.02 15.29 18.84
CA PHE A 20 18.99 15.60 17.39
C PHE A 20 18.37 16.95 17.05
N THR A 21 18.68 18.00 17.84
CA THR A 21 18.43 19.37 17.39
C THR A 21 19.49 19.73 16.35
N PHE A 22 19.31 19.29 15.11
CA PHE A 22 19.99 19.90 13.98
C PHE A 22 19.36 21.28 13.74
N PRO A 23 20.14 22.31 13.44
CA PRO A 23 19.58 23.61 13.09
C PRO A 23 18.73 23.41 11.83
N ALA A 24 17.46 23.82 11.89
CA ALA A 24 16.58 23.87 10.75
C ALA A 24 17.27 24.72 9.65
N ILE A 25 17.57 24.12 8.53
CA ILE A 25 17.89 24.86 7.31
C ILE A 25 16.54 25.43 6.85
N ALA A 26 16.43 26.75 6.87
CA ALA A 26 15.21 27.45 6.49
C ALA A 26 14.76 26.99 5.09
N GLU A 27 13.53 26.50 4.97
CA GLU A 27 12.84 26.34 3.71
C GLU A 27 12.61 27.74 3.12
N ASP A 28 13.20 27.98 1.95
CA ASP A 28 12.81 29.10 1.11
C ASP A 28 11.50 28.75 0.41
N ASP A 29 10.55 29.65 0.53
CA ASP A 29 9.19 29.65 -0.05
C ASP A 29 9.23 29.38 -1.58
N PRO A 30 8.40 28.46 -2.16
CA PRO A 30 8.47 28.10 -3.57
C PRO A 30 7.85 29.09 -4.57
N GLU A 31 7.64 30.36 -4.19
CA GLU A 31 7.06 31.40 -5.07
C GLU A 31 8.05 32.36 -5.70
N ASP A 32 9.20 31.93 -6.14
CA ASP A 32 9.93 32.72 -7.16
C ASP A 32 10.80 31.80 -8.02
N GLY A 33 10.43 31.68 -9.30
CA GLY A 33 11.10 30.89 -10.32
C GLY A 33 12.57 31.29 -10.59
N LYS A 34 13.40 31.23 -9.57
CA LYS A 34 14.85 31.25 -9.66
C LYS A 34 15.40 29.93 -9.14
N SER A 35 15.74 29.05 -10.07
CA SER A 35 16.69 27.97 -9.87
C SER A 35 17.93 28.51 -9.12
N THR A 36 17.95 28.37 -7.79
CA THR A 36 19.20 28.51 -7.04
C THR A 36 19.97 27.20 -7.19
N ASN A 37 20.88 27.17 -8.15
CA ASN A 37 21.90 26.14 -8.35
C ASN A 37 22.93 26.15 -7.19
N ASP A 38 22.52 25.85 -5.98
CA ASP A 38 23.45 25.79 -4.85
C ASP A 38 23.08 24.76 -3.77
N SER A 39 22.26 23.72 -4.10
CA SER A 39 22.26 22.52 -3.29
C SER A 39 23.58 21.78 -3.55
N GLY A 40 24.37 21.59 -2.50
CA GLY A 40 25.59 20.81 -2.58
C GLY A 40 25.32 19.40 -3.17
N PRO A 41 26.33 18.61 -3.49
CA PRO A 41 26.14 17.30 -4.12
C PRO A 41 25.37 16.30 -3.26
N LEU A 42 25.08 16.61 -2.01
CA LEU A 42 24.37 15.76 -1.04
C LEU A 42 23.12 16.51 -0.55
N THR A 43 21.96 15.90 -0.76
CA THR A 43 20.71 16.26 -0.06
C THR A 43 20.32 15.13 0.89
N PHE A 44 19.83 15.52 2.05
CA PHE A 44 19.37 14.62 3.10
C PHE A 44 18.04 15.15 3.65
N GLU A 45 17.00 14.38 3.51
CA GLU A 45 15.65 14.68 3.96
C GLU A 45 15.08 13.42 4.62
N GLY A 46 14.03 13.59 5.41
CA GLY A 46 13.38 12.44 5.99
C GLY A 46 12.43 12.81 7.11
N PHE A 47 11.91 11.77 7.74
CA PHE A 47 11.06 11.96 8.91
C PHE A 47 11.35 10.93 10.01
N LEU A 48 10.98 11.31 11.21
CA LEU A 48 10.83 10.41 12.36
C LEU A 48 9.36 10.42 12.79
N GLU A 49 8.77 9.26 12.94
CA GLU A 49 7.38 9.10 13.36
C GLU A 49 7.29 8.15 14.54
N MET A 50 6.49 8.52 15.54
CA MET A 50 6.04 7.62 16.60
C MET A 50 4.56 7.38 16.43
N GLU A 51 4.17 6.11 16.29
CA GLU A 51 2.78 5.69 16.15
C GLU A 51 2.37 4.80 17.31
N ASN A 52 1.22 5.11 17.90
CA ASN A 52 0.60 4.28 18.92
C ASN A 52 -0.79 3.86 18.45
N LEU A 53 -1.02 2.56 18.41
CA LEU A 53 -2.28 1.96 18.02
C LEU A 53 -2.97 1.35 19.23
N PHE A 54 -4.22 1.77 19.47
CA PHE A 54 -5.04 1.28 20.56
C PHE A 54 -6.28 0.61 20.00
N ASN A 55 -6.62 -0.58 20.52
CA ASN A 55 -7.89 -1.22 20.21
C ASN A 55 -9.04 -0.42 20.84
N ALA A 56 -10.00 -0.03 20.04
CA ALA A 56 -11.17 0.74 20.46
C ALA A 56 -12.46 -0.10 20.48
N HIS A 57 -12.36 -1.42 20.26
CA HIS A 57 -13.53 -2.30 20.28
C HIS A 57 -14.10 -2.47 21.69
N LYS A 58 -15.44 -2.55 21.81
CA LYS A 58 -16.20 -2.43 23.08
C LYS A 58 -15.92 -3.49 24.11
N ASP A 59 -15.44 -4.66 23.70
CA ASP A 59 -15.32 -5.84 24.56
C ASP A 59 -13.90 -6.09 25.11
N GLN A 60 -13.00 -5.13 24.91
CA GLN A 60 -11.59 -5.29 25.32
C GLN A 60 -11.29 -4.67 26.68
N SER A 61 -10.44 -5.36 27.45
CA SER A 61 -9.93 -4.84 28.70
C SER A 61 -8.89 -3.73 28.43
N PHE A 62 -8.76 -2.76 29.37
CA PHE A 62 -7.78 -1.68 29.21
C PHE A 62 -6.31 -2.17 29.17
N ASP A 63 -6.04 -3.36 29.73
CA ASP A 63 -4.69 -3.93 29.73
C ASP A 63 -4.30 -4.49 28.35
N ASP A 64 -5.29 -4.82 27.51
CA ASP A 64 -5.11 -5.31 26.12
C ASP A 64 -5.36 -4.21 25.06
N ALA A 65 -5.54 -2.95 25.52
CA ALA A 65 -5.88 -1.85 24.63
C ALA A 65 -4.73 -1.41 23.72
N VAL A 66 -3.47 -1.61 24.15
CA VAL A 66 -2.31 -1.19 23.33
C VAL A 66 -1.95 -2.32 22.39
N ILE A 67 -2.20 -2.11 21.09
CA ILE A 67 -1.89 -3.07 20.04
C ILE A 67 -0.45 -2.89 19.55
N LYS A 68 -0.06 -1.63 19.28
CA LYS A 68 1.24 -1.32 18.69
C LYS A 68 1.80 -0.03 19.26
N ASN A 69 3.11 -0.04 19.55
CA ASN A 69 3.93 1.15 19.70
C ASN A 69 5.07 1.03 18.70
N GLU A 70 5.15 1.96 17.78
CA GLU A 70 6.13 1.94 16.71
C GLU A 70 6.88 3.26 16.63
N ILE A 71 8.16 3.18 16.31
CA ILE A 71 8.98 4.30 15.87
C ILE A 71 9.49 3.95 14.50
N ARG A 72 9.24 4.86 13.56
CA ARG A 72 9.69 4.76 12.18
C ARG A 72 10.62 5.92 11.85
N GLY A 73 11.71 5.65 11.16
CA GLY A 73 12.56 6.65 10.55
C GLY A 73 12.73 6.34 9.07
N LYS A 74 12.23 7.21 8.20
CA LYS A 74 12.41 7.11 6.75
C LYS A 74 13.30 8.26 6.29
N PHE A 75 14.35 7.93 5.56
CA PHE A 75 15.34 8.88 5.09
C PHE A 75 15.36 8.90 3.56
N LYS A 76 15.66 10.04 2.97
CA LYS A 76 15.91 10.21 1.55
C LYS A 76 17.28 10.84 1.37
N ILE A 77 18.20 10.11 0.78
CA ILE A 77 19.59 10.50 0.59
C ILE A 77 19.85 10.56 -0.91
N ARG A 78 20.20 11.73 -1.41
CA ARG A 78 20.59 11.91 -2.81
C ARG A 78 21.99 12.46 -2.86
N TYR A 79 22.86 11.80 -3.64
CA TYR A 79 24.24 12.26 -3.86
C TYR A 79 24.56 12.34 -5.34
N GLY A 80 24.93 13.51 -5.81
CA GLY A 80 25.33 13.76 -7.20
C GLY A 80 24.69 15.01 -7.80
N THR A 81 24.51 15.00 -9.09
CA THR A 81 23.92 16.10 -9.88
C THR A 81 22.53 15.68 -10.40
N ASP A 82 21.79 16.61 -11.01
CA ASP A 82 20.49 16.29 -11.63
C ASP A 82 20.63 15.25 -12.75
N ASN A 83 21.74 15.28 -13.47
CA ASN A 83 21.98 14.34 -14.56
C ASN A 83 22.53 12.99 -14.12
N ALA A 84 23.23 12.92 -12.98
CA ALA A 84 23.83 11.69 -12.47
C ALA A 84 23.87 11.70 -10.95
N HIS A 85 23.09 10.83 -10.31
CA HIS A 85 23.05 10.73 -8.85
C HIS A 85 22.75 9.31 -8.39
N VAL A 86 23.10 9.05 -7.14
CA VAL A 86 22.61 7.92 -6.36
C VAL A 86 21.50 8.41 -5.47
N PHE A 87 20.42 7.66 -5.40
CA PHE A 87 19.31 7.87 -4.47
C PHE A 87 19.14 6.64 -3.57
N LEU A 88 18.98 6.87 -2.28
CA LEU A 88 18.71 5.83 -1.28
C LEU A 88 17.58 6.29 -0.36
N SER A 89 16.62 5.41 -0.12
CA SER A 89 15.53 5.63 0.84
C SER A 89 15.47 4.48 1.84
N PRO A 90 16.36 4.46 2.86
CA PRO A 90 16.26 3.51 3.96
C PRO A 90 15.06 3.83 4.84
N ASP A 91 14.38 2.77 5.29
CA ASP A 91 13.22 2.79 6.17
C ASP A 91 13.50 1.89 7.37
N LEU A 92 13.42 2.44 8.57
CA LEU A 92 13.77 1.77 9.83
C LEU A 92 12.56 1.75 10.75
N TYR A 93 12.24 0.58 11.27
CA TYR A 93 11.14 0.40 12.21
C TYR A 93 11.63 -0.22 13.51
N LEU A 94 11.15 0.32 14.63
CA LEU A 94 11.18 -0.28 15.95
C LEU A 94 9.74 -0.43 16.41
N SER A 95 9.22 -1.66 16.45
CA SER A 95 7.80 -1.87 16.73
C SER A 95 7.57 -3.01 17.71
N SER A 96 6.59 -2.82 18.62
CA SER A 96 6.17 -3.86 19.55
C SER A 96 5.21 -4.88 18.90
N ALA A 97 4.49 -4.50 17.86
CA ALA A 97 3.49 -5.36 17.23
C ALA A 97 4.06 -6.31 16.18
N VAL A 98 5.10 -5.89 15.47
CA VAL A 98 5.80 -6.74 14.50
C VAL A 98 6.40 -7.97 15.18
N PHE A 99 6.49 -7.97 16.51
CA PHE A 99 7.29 -8.88 17.33
C PHE A 99 6.52 -9.64 18.40
N GLN A 100 5.21 -9.55 18.43
CA GLN A 100 4.39 -10.28 19.44
C GLN A 100 4.09 -11.74 19.07
N SER A 101 4.40 -12.20 17.87
CA SER A 101 4.26 -13.60 17.52
C SER A 101 5.38 -14.41 18.17
N GLU A 102 5.03 -15.39 19.02
CA GLU A 102 5.98 -16.40 19.54
C GLU A 102 6.51 -17.31 18.42
N SER A 103 5.82 -17.39 17.30
CA SER A 103 6.35 -18.00 16.09
C SER A 103 7.30 -17.00 15.43
N ASP A 104 8.58 -17.22 15.56
CA ASP A 104 9.68 -16.51 14.90
C ASP A 104 9.65 -16.61 13.35
N LYS A 105 8.52 -16.89 12.78
CA LYS A 105 8.27 -16.85 11.34
C LYS A 105 8.01 -15.41 10.93
N THR A 106 8.98 -14.56 11.19
CA THR A 106 9.16 -13.30 10.49
C THR A 106 8.87 -13.53 9.04
N CYS A 107 7.87 -12.78 8.51
CA CYS A 107 7.48 -12.82 7.10
C CYS A 107 8.03 -14.06 6.43
N ALA A 108 7.26 -15.09 6.21
CA ALA A 108 7.75 -16.36 5.70
C ALA A 108 8.37 -16.23 4.30
N TYR A 109 9.36 -15.41 4.22
CA TYR A 109 10.40 -15.57 3.24
C TYR A 109 11.18 -16.78 3.72
N ASN A 110 11.12 -17.88 2.99
CA ASN A 110 12.01 -19.00 3.18
C ASN A 110 13.38 -18.49 3.60
N ASP A 111 14.07 -19.19 4.51
CA ASP A 111 15.47 -18.92 4.85
C ASP A 111 16.40 -18.82 3.62
N ASP A 112 15.93 -19.34 2.46
CA ASP A 112 16.55 -19.19 1.15
C ASP A 112 16.28 -17.83 0.47
N PHE A 113 15.46 -16.94 1.06
CA PHE A 113 15.19 -15.64 0.46
C PHE A 113 16.34 -14.70 0.79
N ASP A 114 17.22 -14.57 -0.17
CA ASP A 114 18.42 -13.73 -0.07
C ASP A 114 18.04 -12.29 0.37
N VAL A 115 18.63 -11.81 1.47
CA VAL A 115 18.52 -10.42 1.95
C VAL A 115 18.79 -9.43 0.82
N ALA A 116 19.71 -9.75 -0.09
CA ALA A 116 20.02 -8.92 -1.25
C ALA A 116 18.83 -8.78 -2.21
N ARG A 117 17.94 -9.78 -2.30
CA ARG A 117 16.74 -9.72 -3.15
C ARG A 117 15.66 -8.83 -2.56
N ASN A 118 15.42 -8.94 -1.25
CA ASN A 118 14.39 -8.17 -0.55
C ASN A 118 14.84 -6.79 -0.11
N MET A 119 16.15 -6.58 -0.01
CA MET A 119 16.72 -5.37 0.61
C MET A 119 16.12 -5.06 1.99
N ARG A 120 15.82 -6.11 2.77
CA ARG A 120 15.19 -6.03 4.08
C ARG A 120 15.87 -6.95 5.07
N ILE A 121 16.07 -6.46 6.28
CA ILE A 121 16.58 -7.19 7.44
C ILE A 121 15.57 -6.98 8.57
N SER A 122 15.11 -8.05 9.18
CA SER A 122 14.23 -7.98 10.34
C SER A 122 14.69 -8.94 11.43
N ASP A 123 14.53 -8.53 12.68
CA ASP A 123 14.74 -9.36 13.87
C ASP A 123 13.77 -8.86 14.96
N ARG A 124 13.76 -9.56 16.11
CA ARG A 124 12.88 -9.19 17.25
C ARG A 124 13.07 -7.73 17.64
N GLY A 125 12.09 -6.90 17.38
CA GLY A 125 12.06 -5.50 17.82
C GLY A 125 12.48 -4.50 16.75
N TYR A 126 13.01 -4.89 15.58
CA TYR A 126 13.34 -3.95 14.53
C TYR A 126 13.21 -4.53 13.13
N GLU A 127 12.96 -3.65 12.18
CA GLU A 127 13.06 -3.94 10.76
C GLU A 127 13.81 -2.79 10.07
N ALA A 128 14.71 -3.13 9.17
CA ALA A 128 15.39 -2.18 8.31
C ALA A 128 15.21 -2.60 6.86
N SER A 129 14.76 -1.70 6.02
CA SER A 129 14.58 -1.96 4.59
C SER A 129 15.09 -0.81 3.74
N LEU A 130 15.42 -1.09 2.49
CA LEU A 130 15.70 -0.08 1.48
C LEU A 130 14.46 -0.01 0.57
N SER A 131 13.53 0.92 0.88
CA SER A 131 12.29 1.06 0.10
C SER A 131 12.59 1.45 -1.35
N GLU A 132 13.53 2.35 -1.57
CA GLU A 132 14.10 2.67 -2.88
C GLU A 132 15.62 2.84 -2.79
N GLY A 133 16.33 2.42 -3.84
CA GLY A 133 17.76 2.61 -3.93
C GLY A 133 18.26 2.39 -5.36
N TYR A 134 18.61 3.48 -6.06
CA TYR A 134 18.99 3.38 -7.45
C TYR A 134 20.07 4.39 -7.85
N VAL A 135 20.75 4.07 -8.95
CA VAL A 135 21.61 4.99 -9.69
C VAL A 135 20.77 5.59 -10.83
N HIS A 136 20.78 6.89 -10.94
CA HIS A 136 20.15 7.65 -12.00
C HIS A 136 21.20 8.25 -12.92
N TYR A 137 20.98 8.14 -14.23
CA TYR A 137 21.70 8.87 -15.25
C TYR A 137 20.75 9.35 -16.32
N GLY A 138 20.82 10.63 -16.66
CA GLY A 138 19.92 11.18 -17.67
C GLY A 138 20.25 12.60 -18.13
N ASN A 139 19.47 13.05 -19.08
CA ASN A 139 19.48 14.40 -19.60
C ASN A 139 18.05 14.80 -20.07
N SER A 140 17.90 15.93 -20.73
CA SER A 140 16.61 16.41 -21.24
C SER A 140 15.93 15.51 -22.28
N ARG A 141 16.61 14.50 -22.84
CA ARG A 141 16.07 13.61 -23.89
C ARG A 141 15.85 12.19 -23.42
N ALA A 142 16.61 11.73 -22.45
CA ALA A 142 16.51 10.36 -21.95
C ALA A 142 17.06 10.26 -20.54
N ARG A 143 16.53 9.29 -19.78
CA ARG A 143 17.04 8.90 -18.47
C ARG A 143 16.99 7.39 -18.29
N VAL A 144 17.90 6.89 -17.47
CA VAL A 144 17.96 5.49 -17.05
C VAL A 144 18.11 5.44 -15.54
N ARG A 145 17.42 4.51 -14.90
CA ARG A 145 17.61 4.17 -13.48
C ARG A 145 17.86 2.68 -13.35
N VAL A 146 18.75 2.31 -12.44
CA VAL A 146 19.08 0.91 -12.15
C VAL A 146 19.13 0.75 -10.64
N GLY A 147 18.36 -0.17 -10.11
CA GLY A 147 18.29 -0.45 -8.67
C GLY A 147 16.88 -0.76 -8.20
N ASN A 148 16.65 -0.65 -6.89
CA ASN A 148 15.35 -0.87 -6.27
C ASN A 148 14.46 0.36 -6.49
N GLN A 149 13.28 0.18 -7.13
CA GLN A 149 12.42 1.29 -7.56
C GLN A 149 10.96 1.02 -7.24
N ILE A 150 10.23 2.09 -6.93
CA ILE A 150 8.76 2.12 -6.85
C ILE A 150 8.23 2.87 -8.07
N TYR A 151 7.21 2.31 -8.71
CA TYR A 151 6.59 2.85 -9.92
C TYR A 151 5.22 3.45 -9.62
N GLY A 152 5.02 4.71 -9.99
CA GLY A 152 3.73 5.39 -9.91
C GLY A 152 3.04 5.43 -11.28
N TRP A 153 2.70 4.27 -11.86
CA TRP A 153 1.88 4.23 -13.06
C TRP A 153 0.41 4.36 -12.66
N GLY A 154 -0.34 5.14 -13.44
CA GLY A 154 -1.72 5.45 -13.18
C GLY A 154 -1.96 6.88 -12.69
N THR A 155 -3.22 7.24 -12.51
CA THR A 155 -3.69 8.58 -12.13
C THR A 155 -4.74 8.55 -11.02
N ALA A 156 -5.24 7.37 -10.64
CA ALA A 156 -6.24 7.20 -9.60
C ALA A 156 -5.63 7.45 -8.20
N ASP A 157 -6.45 7.97 -7.28
CA ASP A 157 -5.99 8.43 -5.97
C ASP A 157 -6.03 7.34 -4.89
N VAL A 158 -6.93 6.36 -5.02
CA VAL A 158 -7.14 5.32 -4.00
C VAL A 158 -6.82 3.93 -4.52
N PHE A 159 -7.36 3.57 -5.68
CA PHE A 159 -7.15 2.28 -6.30
C PHE A 159 -6.55 2.46 -7.68
N ASN A 160 -5.39 1.87 -7.91
CA ASN A 160 -4.60 2.10 -9.10
C ASN A 160 -4.48 0.83 -9.97
N PRO A 161 -5.47 0.57 -10.87
CA PRO A 161 -5.47 -0.61 -11.74
C PRO A 161 -4.25 -0.76 -12.62
N THR A 162 -3.60 0.34 -13.00
CA THR A 162 -2.44 0.33 -13.91
C THR A 162 -1.10 0.27 -13.20
N SER A 163 -1.09 0.18 -11.87
CA SER A 163 0.12 -0.05 -11.06
C SER A 163 0.48 -1.54 -11.02
N TYR A 164 1.33 -2.02 -11.92
CA TYR A 164 1.57 -3.46 -12.10
C TYR A 164 2.79 -4.00 -11.38
N PHE A 165 3.87 -3.20 -11.23
CA PHE A 165 5.19 -3.70 -10.90
C PHE A 165 5.41 -3.99 -9.42
N ASN A 166 4.91 -3.12 -8.56
CA ASN A 166 5.21 -3.15 -7.14
C ASN A 166 4.20 -4.01 -6.39
N PRO A 167 4.64 -5.10 -5.75
CA PRO A 167 3.78 -5.84 -4.82
C PRO A 167 3.55 -5.02 -3.54
N TYR A 168 2.57 -5.43 -2.74
CA TYR A 168 2.17 -4.73 -1.52
C TYR A 168 2.63 -5.44 -0.25
N ASP A 169 2.97 -4.64 0.77
CA ASP A 169 3.05 -5.08 2.16
C ASP A 169 1.66 -4.95 2.80
N MET A 170 0.97 -6.07 2.94
CA MET A 170 -0.41 -6.15 3.42
C MET A 170 -0.51 -6.35 4.94
N ARG A 171 0.59 -6.26 5.68
CA ARG A 171 0.60 -6.46 7.14
C ARG A 171 -0.22 -5.40 7.89
N GLU A 172 -0.36 -4.20 7.33
CA GLU A 172 -1.09 -3.05 7.91
C GLU A 172 -1.86 -2.26 6.84
N THR A 173 -2.70 -2.93 6.09
CA THR A 173 -3.36 -2.42 4.88
C THR A 173 -4.19 -1.16 5.09
N PHE A 174 -4.88 -1.02 6.23
CA PHE A 174 -5.87 0.04 6.40
C PHE A 174 -5.32 1.37 6.92
N PHE A 175 -4.05 1.42 7.34
CA PHE A 175 -3.45 2.61 7.95
C PHE A 175 -2.42 3.31 7.08
N LYS A 176 -2.13 2.76 5.91
CA LYS A 176 -1.09 3.25 5.02
C LYS A 176 -1.69 3.66 3.69
N ASP A 177 -1.20 4.75 3.14
CA ASP A 177 -1.52 5.14 1.78
C ASP A 177 -0.88 4.16 0.76
N ASP A 178 -1.40 4.11 -0.47
CA ASP A 178 -0.95 3.17 -1.52
C ASP A 178 0.57 3.15 -1.72
N ASP A 179 1.19 4.32 -1.72
CA ASP A 179 2.64 4.44 -1.90
C ASP A 179 3.46 3.90 -0.72
N GLU A 180 2.89 3.89 0.49
CA GLU A 180 3.54 3.30 1.67
C GLU A 180 3.44 1.77 1.68
N LEU A 181 2.42 1.22 1.03
CA LEU A 181 2.22 -0.23 0.92
C LEU A 181 3.11 -0.86 -0.16
N LYS A 182 3.56 -0.09 -1.16
CA LYS A 182 4.36 -0.62 -2.28
C LYS A 182 5.76 -1.04 -1.83
N LEU A 183 6.13 -2.25 -2.19
CA LEU A 183 7.49 -2.76 -2.05
C LEU A 183 8.31 -2.37 -3.27
N GLY A 184 9.53 -1.87 -3.06
CA GLY A 184 10.46 -1.62 -4.16
C GLY A 184 10.85 -2.91 -4.88
N VAL A 185 11.09 -2.82 -6.19
CA VAL A 185 11.54 -3.95 -7.02
C VAL A 185 12.88 -3.66 -7.68
N PRO A 186 13.86 -4.59 -7.62
CA PRO A 186 15.10 -4.48 -8.35
C PRO A 186 14.84 -4.43 -9.85
N SER A 187 15.18 -3.33 -10.49
CA SER A 187 14.74 -3.06 -11.86
C SER A 187 15.70 -2.17 -12.63
N ILE A 188 15.53 -2.19 -13.94
CA ILE A 188 16.12 -1.26 -14.89
C ILE A 188 14.97 -0.53 -15.56
N SER A 189 14.93 0.79 -15.45
CA SER A 189 13.96 1.63 -16.15
C SER A 189 14.64 2.61 -17.08
N GLY A 190 14.04 2.85 -18.23
CA GLY A 190 14.49 3.82 -19.21
C GLY A 190 13.35 4.69 -19.67
N MET A 191 13.57 6.01 -19.76
CA MET A 191 12.63 6.95 -20.37
C MET A 191 13.27 7.70 -21.52
N ALA A 192 12.47 7.91 -22.57
CA ALA A 192 12.81 8.77 -23.70
C ALA A 192 11.76 9.87 -23.84
N PHE A 193 12.21 11.11 -23.86
CA PHE A 193 11.37 12.30 -23.94
C PHE A 193 11.35 12.83 -25.36
N PHE A 194 10.18 12.83 -25.96
CA PHE A 194 9.92 13.42 -27.27
C PHE A 194 9.09 14.70 -27.09
N GLU A 195 9.02 15.52 -28.10
CA GLU A 195 8.29 16.80 -28.03
C GLU A 195 6.81 16.66 -27.62
N LYS A 196 6.16 15.55 -28.03
CA LYS A 196 4.72 15.34 -27.83
C LYS A 196 4.38 14.16 -26.95
N PHE A 197 5.31 13.29 -26.64
CA PHE A 197 5.06 12.08 -25.86
C PHE A 197 6.34 11.62 -25.14
N THR A 198 6.14 10.85 -24.11
CA THR A 198 7.22 10.17 -23.37
C THR A 198 7.03 8.66 -23.51
N VAL A 199 8.11 7.92 -23.68
CA VAL A 199 8.12 6.46 -23.67
C VAL A 199 8.91 6.02 -22.45
N GLU A 200 8.32 5.15 -21.65
CA GLU A 200 8.98 4.49 -20.51
C GLU A 200 9.02 2.99 -20.74
N MET A 201 10.14 2.35 -20.40
CA MET A 201 10.32 0.91 -20.41
C MET A 201 10.89 0.47 -19.07
N VAL A 202 10.39 -0.65 -18.56
CA VAL A 202 10.80 -1.22 -17.27
C VAL A 202 11.07 -2.72 -17.43
N ILE A 203 12.16 -3.17 -16.82
CA ILE A 203 12.52 -4.59 -16.71
C ILE A 203 12.77 -4.90 -15.24
N VAL A 204 12.05 -5.87 -14.68
CA VAL A 204 12.24 -6.40 -13.33
C VAL A 204 12.75 -7.84 -13.46
N PRO A 205 14.05 -8.10 -13.32
CA PRO A 205 14.64 -9.42 -13.58
C PRO A 205 14.38 -10.44 -12.47
N VAL A 206 13.92 -9.99 -11.31
CA VAL A 206 13.75 -10.80 -10.10
C VAL A 206 12.37 -10.56 -9.51
N HIS A 207 11.60 -11.63 -9.33
CA HIS A 207 10.29 -11.56 -8.68
C HIS A 207 10.45 -11.29 -7.18
N ILE A 208 9.75 -10.25 -6.71
CA ILE A 208 9.53 -9.94 -5.29
C ILE A 208 8.05 -10.21 -5.01
N PRO A 209 7.69 -11.15 -4.14
CA PRO A 209 6.28 -11.38 -3.78
C PRO A 209 5.80 -10.30 -2.81
N GLY A 210 4.47 -10.13 -2.72
CA GLY A 210 3.83 -9.34 -1.67
C GLY A 210 3.99 -9.99 -0.29
N ILE A 211 3.78 -9.21 0.76
CA ILE A 211 3.81 -9.68 2.15
C ILE A 211 2.37 -9.75 2.64
N LEU A 212 1.96 -10.89 3.20
CA LEU A 212 0.64 -11.07 3.80
C LEU A 212 0.69 -10.80 5.31
N ALA A 213 -0.45 -10.45 5.89
CA ALA A 213 -0.60 -10.46 7.32
C ALA A 213 -0.55 -11.93 7.81
N GLU A 214 0.30 -12.19 8.80
CA GLU A 214 0.47 -13.53 9.37
C GLU A 214 -0.61 -13.85 10.41
N ASP A 215 -0.80 -15.13 10.67
CA ASP A 215 -1.69 -15.63 11.72
C ASP A 215 -1.27 -15.09 13.10
N GLY A 216 -2.24 -14.72 13.93
CA GLY A 216 -2.02 -14.15 15.26
C GLY A 216 -1.70 -12.67 15.29
N ARG A 217 -1.75 -11.96 14.14
CA ARG A 217 -1.56 -10.51 14.05
C ARG A 217 -2.89 -9.77 14.07
N TYR A 218 -2.85 -8.50 14.45
CA TYR A 218 -4.05 -7.66 14.55
C TYR A 218 -4.82 -7.51 13.23
N TRP A 219 -4.12 -7.56 12.10
CA TRP A 219 -4.70 -7.49 10.74
C TRP A 219 -4.76 -8.85 10.04
N GLU A 220 -4.71 -9.92 10.81
CA GLU A 220 -5.02 -11.25 10.31
C GLU A 220 -6.45 -11.31 9.77
N ILE A 221 -6.64 -12.01 8.66
CA ILE A 221 -7.97 -12.30 8.13
C ILE A 221 -8.57 -13.44 8.96
N HIS A 222 -9.48 -13.10 9.88
CA HIS A 222 -10.19 -14.10 10.69
C HIS A 222 -11.25 -14.80 9.85
N LEU A 223 -11.01 -16.05 9.52
CA LEU A 223 -11.91 -16.89 8.71
C LEU A 223 -12.81 -17.79 9.58
N ASP A 224 -13.35 -17.24 10.67
CA ASP A 224 -14.13 -17.97 11.68
C ASP A 224 -15.41 -18.63 11.16
N ASN A 225 -15.91 -18.21 10.00
CA ASN A 225 -17.17 -18.70 9.43
C ASN A 225 -17.01 -19.91 8.51
N TYR A 226 -15.79 -20.37 8.27
CA TYR A 226 -15.57 -21.56 7.47
C TYR A 226 -15.79 -22.83 8.32
N GLN A 227 -16.36 -23.88 7.71
CA GLN A 227 -16.62 -25.16 8.38
C GLN A 227 -15.33 -25.84 8.87
N LEU A 228 -14.20 -25.50 8.25
CA LEU A 228 -12.87 -25.97 8.64
C LEU A 228 -11.94 -24.76 8.80
N PRO A 229 -11.10 -24.73 9.82
CA PRO A 229 -10.04 -23.74 9.94
C PRO A 229 -9.18 -23.69 8.68
N ILE A 230 -8.74 -22.47 8.32
CA ILE A 230 -7.85 -22.25 7.19
C ILE A 230 -6.46 -21.94 7.75
N VAL A 231 -5.46 -22.60 7.19
CA VAL A 231 -4.04 -22.36 7.47
C VAL A 231 -3.39 -21.90 6.17
N PHE A 232 -2.73 -20.76 6.20
CA PHE A 232 -1.97 -20.27 5.06
C PHE A 232 -0.58 -20.89 5.03
N ASP A 233 -0.17 -21.31 3.82
CA ASP A 233 1.20 -21.74 3.52
C ASP A 233 2.09 -20.52 3.31
N ASP A 234 3.39 -20.73 3.38
CA ASP A 234 4.39 -19.68 3.16
C ASP A 234 4.29 -19.10 1.73
N VAL A 235 4.55 -17.81 1.62
CA VAL A 235 4.67 -17.14 0.32
C VAL A 235 6.04 -17.43 -0.27
N HIS A 236 6.07 -17.98 -1.49
CA HIS A 236 7.33 -18.32 -2.17
C HIS A 236 7.60 -17.38 -3.35
N ALA A 237 8.82 -16.84 -3.39
CA ALA A 237 9.31 -16.15 -4.57
C ALA A 237 9.50 -17.14 -5.73
N LEU A 238 9.20 -16.68 -6.94
CA LEU A 238 9.52 -17.45 -8.13
C LEU A 238 11.04 -17.51 -8.34
N SER A 239 11.53 -18.63 -8.87
CA SER A 239 12.96 -18.80 -9.21
C SER A 239 13.44 -17.70 -10.15
N GLY A 240 14.72 -17.36 -10.10
CA GLY A 240 15.32 -16.47 -11.09
C GLY A 240 15.25 -17.07 -12.49
N GLY A 241 15.01 -16.23 -13.49
CA GLY A 241 14.93 -16.63 -14.89
C GLY A 241 14.12 -15.63 -15.70
N ILE A 242 14.33 -15.59 -17.00
CA ILE A 242 13.64 -14.67 -17.91
C ILE A 242 12.13 -14.92 -17.93
N GLU A 243 11.71 -16.14 -17.69
CA GLU A 243 10.30 -16.57 -17.63
C GLU A 243 9.55 -15.98 -16.43
N ASN A 244 10.27 -15.60 -15.38
CA ASN A 244 9.74 -14.99 -14.16
C ASN A 244 10.13 -13.51 -14.01
N SER A 245 10.70 -12.94 -15.08
CA SER A 245 10.97 -11.50 -15.15
C SER A 245 9.73 -10.74 -15.58
N ALA A 246 9.61 -9.48 -15.10
CA ALA A 246 8.55 -8.60 -15.57
C ALA A 246 9.08 -7.56 -16.56
N PHE A 247 8.25 -7.27 -17.55
CA PHE A 247 8.51 -6.30 -18.61
C PHE A 247 7.30 -5.36 -18.73
N GLY A 248 7.55 -4.08 -18.88
CA GLY A 248 6.49 -3.13 -19.17
C GLY A 248 6.95 -1.98 -20.03
N ALA A 249 5.99 -1.40 -20.71
CA ALA A 249 6.17 -0.20 -21.50
C ALA A 249 4.96 0.72 -21.33
N ARG A 250 5.20 2.02 -21.26
CA ARG A 250 4.18 3.07 -21.18
C ARG A 250 4.50 4.19 -22.14
N VAL A 251 3.48 4.69 -22.82
CA VAL A 251 3.54 5.90 -23.64
C VAL A 251 2.56 6.89 -23.05
N SER A 252 3.05 8.07 -22.70
CA SER A 252 2.25 9.15 -22.13
C SER A 252 2.34 10.42 -22.96
N SER A 253 1.27 11.20 -23.00
CA SER A 253 1.16 12.45 -23.76
C SER A 253 0.10 13.35 -23.15
N THR A 254 0.24 14.66 -23.32
CA THR A 254 -0.83 15.64 -23.02
C THR A 254 -1.53 16.03 -24.33
N ILE A 255 -2.80 15.67 -24.48
CA ILE A 255 -3.61 15.92 -25.68
C ILE A 255 -4.79 16.82 -25.30
N LEU A 256 -4.86 18.02 -25.87
CA LEU A 256 -5.93 19.00 -25.59
C LEU A 256 -6.09 19.31 -24.08
N GLY A 257 -4.99 19.40 -23.35
CA GLY A 257 -4.98 19.63 -21.90
C GLY A 257 -5.51 18.46 -21.09
N THR A 258 -5.46 17.25 -21.65
CA THR A 258 -5.76 16.00 -20.97
C THR A 258 -4.50 15.14 -20.99
N ASP A 259 -4.02 14.72 -19.83
CA ASP A 259 -2.94 13.76 -19.72
C ASP A 259 -3.50 12.37 -19.98
N VAL A 260 -2.88 11.66 -20.91
CA VAL A 260 -3.31 10.31 -21.30
C VAL A 260 -2.10 9.40 -21.37
N SER A 261 -2.27 8.14 -20.98
CA SER A 261 -1.27 7.14 -21.24
C SER A 261 -1.88 5.80 -21.66
N VAL A 262 -1.05 5.01 -22.33
CA VAL A 262 -1.30 3.59 -22.60
C VAL A 262 -0.11 2.79 -22.14
N SER A 263 -0.37 1.63 -21.55
CA SER A 263 0.65 0.79 -20.95
C SER A 263 0.43 -0.67 -21.29
N ALA A 264 1.52 -1.43 -21.29
CA ALA A 264 1.51 -2.89 -21.40
C ALA A 264 2.46 -3.47 -20.35
N TYR A 265 2.08 -4.61 -19.80
CA TYR A 265 2.85 -5.35 -18.81
C TYR A 265 2.79 -6.84 -19.09
N HIS A 266 3.89 -7.52 -18.87
CA HIS A 266 3.93 -8.98 -18.80
C HIS A 266 4.92 -9.41 -17.72
N GLY A 267 4.48 -10.28 -16.81
CA GLY A 267 5.32 -10.76 -15.71
C GLY A 267 4.52 -11.46 -14.63
N PRO A 268 5.13 -11.74 -13.47
CA PRO A 268 4.44 -12.25 -12.30
C PRO A 268 3.31 -11.32 -11.86
N ASP A 269 2.13 -11.87 -11.59
CA ASP A 269 1.02 -11.10 -11.01
C ASP A 269 1.38 -10.67 -9.59
N LYS A 270 1.15 -9.41 -9.23
CA LYS A 270 1.33 -8.92 -7.87
C LYS A 270 0.30 -9.49 -6.89
N ASP A 271 -0.86 -9.91 -7.41
CA ASP A 271 -1.93 -10.52 -6.64
C ASP A 271 -1.73 -12.04 -6.56
N PHE A 272 -1.93 -12.60 -5.39
CA PHE A 272 -1.88 -14.05 -5.22
C PHE A 272 -3.16 -14.74 -5.67
N VAL A 273 -3.01 -15.94 -6.22
CA VAL A 273 -4.09 -16.91 -6.33
C VAL A 273 -4.04 -17.79 -5.08
N TYR A 274 -5.01 -17.64 -4.20
CA TYR A 274 -5.15 -18.43 -2.99
C TYR A 274 -5.70 -19.81 -3.36
N LEU A 275 -4.83 -20.83 -3.31
CA LEU A 275 -5.15 -22.17 -3.76
C LEU A 275 -5.37 -23.12 -2.56
N PRO A 276 -6.60 -23.55 -2.25
CA PRO A 276 -6.82 -24.64 -1.34
C PRO A 276 -6.10 -25.89 -1.84
N SER A 277 -5.06 -26.33 -1.11
CA SER A 277 -4.09 -27.32 -1.57
C SER A 277 -4.38 -28.70 -1.06
N ARG A 278 -4.68 -28.82 0.22
CA ARG A 278 -4.93 -30.11 0.89
C ARG A 278 -5.63 -29.92 2.24
N ILE A 279 -6.19 -31.02 2.76
CA ILE A 279 -6.67 -31.09 4.13
C ILE A 279 -5.51 -31.51 5.02
N LEU A 280 -5.34 -30.79 6.13
CA LEU A 280 -4.39 -31.12 7.20
C LEU A 280 -5.12 -31.91 8.28
N VAL A 281 -4.55 -33.02 8.68
CA VAL A 281 -5.04 -33.86 9.80
C VAL A 281 -3.83 -34.17 10.68
N GLU A 282 -3.68 -33.41 11.75
CA GLU A 282 -2.59 -33.57 12.70
C GLU A 282 -3.13 -34.10 14.04
N PRO A 283 -2.42 -35.00 14.72
CA PRO A 283 -2.89 -35.54 15.99
C PRO A 283 -2.99 -34.46 17.08
N GLY A 284 -4.21 -34.23 17.57
CA GLY A 284 -4.48 -33.23 18.61
C GLY A 284 -4.89 -31.86 18.12
N GLU A 285 -4.78 -31.59 16.80
CA GLU A 285 -5.21 -30.37 16.18
C GLU A 285 -6.54 -30.52 15.42
N PRO A 286 -7.34 -29.46 15.26
CA PRO A 286 -8.53 -29.50 14.44
C PRO A 286 -8.18 -29.76 12.97
N VAL A 287 -9.03 -30.48 12.27
CA VAL A 287 -8.91 -30.66 10.82
C VAL A 287 -9.00 -29.30 10.14
N SER A 288 -8.02 -28.97 9.30
CA SER A 288 -7.91 -27.67 8.65
C SER A 288 -7.63 -27.78 7.15
N VAL A 289 -7.80 -26.69 6.42
CA VAL A 289 -7.51 -26.60 4.99
C VAL A 289 -6.25 -25.76 4.81
N LEU A 290 -5.22 -26.34 4.16
CA LEU A 290 -4.03 -25.59 3.76
C LEU A 290 -4.33 -24.81 2.50
N VAL A 291 -4.15 -23.48 2.54
CA VAL A 291 -4.27 -22.57 1.40
C VAL A 291 -2.89 -22.05 1.04
N THR A 292 -2.44 -22.36 -0.17
CA THR A 292 -1.12 -21.93 -0.66
C THR A 292 -1.29 -20.68 -1.54
N PRO A 293 -0.70 -19.53 -1.17
CA PRO A 293 -0.63 -18.34 -2.02
C PRO A 293 0.31 -18.63 -3.19
N LYS A 294 -0.18 -18.48 -4.43
CA LYS A 294 0.64 -18.72 -5.64
C LYS A 294 0.63 -17.52 -6.56
N THR A 295 1.82 -17.16 -7.04
CA THR A 295 1.98 -16.17 -8.10
C THR A 295 2.00 -16.87 -9.47
N TYR A 296 1.31 -16.29 -10.43
CA TYR A 296 1.29 -16.74 -11.83
C TYR A 296 1.65 -15.60 -12.77
N PRO A 297 2.19 -15.90 -13.96
CA PRO A 297 2.41 -14.88 -14.97
C PRO A 297 1.06 -14.35 -15.48
N VAL A 298 1.04 -13.04 -15.76
CA VAL A 298 -0.11 -12.30 -16.26
C VAL A 298 0.33 -11.29 -17.31
N SER A 299 -0.56 -10.95 -18.23
CA SER A 299 -0.37 -9.85 -19.18
C SER A 299 -1.45 -8.81 -18.96
N PHE A 300 -1.07 -7.53 -18.91
CA PHE A 300 -2.00 -6.41 -18.83
C PHE A 300 -1.81 -5.44 -19.99
N LEU A 301 -2.94 -4.89 -20.45
CA LEU A 301 -3.02 -3.69 -21.25
C LEU A 301 -3.77 -2.66 -20.44
N GLY A 302 -3.21 -1.45 -20.33
CA GLY A 302 -3.78 -0.39 -19.51
C GLY A 302 -3.87 0.93 -20.25
N MET A 303 -4.78 1.76 -19.76
CA MET A 303 -4.89 3.15 -20.14
C MET A 303 -5.30 3.97 -18.92
N ASP A 304 -4.80 5.19 -18.86
CA ASP A 304 -5.19 6.16 -17.85
C ASP A 304 -5.34 7.55 -18.46
N PHE A 305 -6.17 8.37 -17.85
CA PHE A 305 -6.29 9.78 -18.20
C PHE A 305 -6.57 10.63 -16.96
N SER A 306 -6.08 11.89 -17.02
CA SER A 306 -6.37 12.92 -16.03
C SER A 306 -6.64 14.24 -16.74
N LYS A 307 -7.67 14.97 -16.30
CA LYS A 307 -8.05 16.27 -16.84
C LYS A 307 -8.50 17.23 -15.77
N SER A 308 -7.82 18.39 -15.72
CA SER A 308 -8.24 19.52 -14.91
C SER A 308 -9.28 20.37 -15.65
N LEU A 309 -10.38 20.68 -14.99
CA LEU A 309 -11.47 21.54 -15.45
C LEU A 309 -11.88 22.47 -14.31
N ASP A 310 -11.40 23.71 -14.33
CA ASP A 310 -11.61 24.67 -13.23
C ASP A 310 -11.26 24.08 -11.86
N SER A 311 -12.24 23.95 -10.98
CA SER A 311 -12.09 23.37 -9.64
C SER A 311 -12.16 21.83 -9.59
N PHE A 312 -12.24 21.15 -10.74
CA PHE A 312 -12.30 19.70 -10.80
C PHE A 312 -11.07 19.10 -11.48
N VAL A 313 -10.60 17.97 -10.97
CA VAL A 313 -9.67 17.09 -11.68
C VAL A 313 -10.36 15.74 -11.84
N PHE A 314 -10.66 15.35 -13.08
CA PHE A 314 -11.24 14.06 -13.41
C PHE A 314 -10.16 13.06 -13.76
N GLN A 315 -10.28 11.84 -13.24
CA GLN A 315 -9.33 10.77 -13.42
C GLN A 315 -10.06 9.48 -13.80
N ALA A 316 -9.45 8.66 -14.65
CA ALA A 316 -9.90 7.31 -14.87
C ALA A 316 -8.76 6.40 -15.33
N GLU A 317 -8.86 5.16 -14.92
CA GLU A 317 -7.96 4.08 -15.27
C GLU A 317 -8.71 2.83 -15.71
N LEU A 318 -8.09 2.10 -16.61
CA LEU A 318 -8.58 0.81 -17.09
C LEU A 318 -7.38 -0.13 -17.26
N ALA A 319 -7.46 -1.32 -16.69
CA ALA A 319 -6.55 -2.42 -16.93
C ALA A 319 -7.32 -3.65 -17.41
N TYR A 320 -6.86 -4.26 -18.47
CA TYR A 320 -7.42 -5.49 -19.04
C TYR A 320 -6.36 -6.58 -19.11
N SER A 321 -6.71 -7.79 -18.68
CA SER A 321 -5.89 -8.99 -18.82
C SER A 321 -6.69 -10.12 -19.50
N PRO A 322 -6.17 -10.71 -20.57
CA PRO A 322 -6.81 -11.86 -21.23
C PRO A 322 -6.54 -13.20 -20.55
N ASP A 323 -5.63 -13.25 -19.59
CA ASP A 323 -5.07 -14.50 -19.07
C ASP A 323 -4.89 -14.51 -17.53
N LYS A 324 -5.57 -13.62 -16.79
CA LYS A 324 -5.47 -13.58 -15.33
C LYS A 324 -5.97 -14.91 -14.74
N ARG A 325 -5.19 -15.45 -13.82
CA ARG A 325 -5.52 -16.71 -13.18
C ARG A 325 -6.34 -16.52 -11.92
N THR A 326 -7.20 -17.48 -11.64
CA THR A 326 -8.04 -17.50 -10.45
C THR A 326 -8.37 -18.94 -10.06
N THR A 327 -8.68 -19.15 -8.81
CA THR A 327 -9.14 -20.46 -8.31
C THR A 327 -10.57 -20.73 -8.81
N LEU A 328 -10.82 -21.91 -9.35
CA LEU A 328 -12.16 -22.37 -9.67
C LEU A 328 -12.87 -22.77 -8.37
N ALA A 329 -13.90 -22.04 -8.01
CA ALA A 329 -14.68 -22.35 -6.82
C ALA A 329 -15.42 -23.70 -7.00
N GLN A 330 -15.36 -24.55 -5.98
CA GLN A 330 -16.15 -25.77 -5.89
C GLN A 330 -17.37 -25.50 -5.02
N ASN A 331 -18.55 -25.94 -5.47
CA ASN A 331 -19.78 -25.76 -4.70
C ASN A 331 -20.02 -27.01 -3.82
N PRO A 332 -19.90 -26.89 -2.49
CA PRO A 332 -20.15 -28.03 -1.59
C PRO A 332 -21.58 -28.58 -1.68
N ASP A 333 -22.55 -27.74 -2.05
CA ASP A 333 -23.95 -28.09 -2.13
C ASP A 333 -24.31 -28.80 -3.46
N SER A 334 -23.37 -28.91 -4.38
CA SER A 334 -23.60 -29.60 -5.66
C SER A 334 -23.74 -31.12 -5.54
N GLY A 335 -23.35 -31.70 -4.39
CA GLY A 335 -23.24 -33.15 -4.19
C GLY A 335 -22.02 -33.78 -4.89
N GLU A 336 -21.19 -32.98 -5.56
CA GLU A 336 -19.91 -33.42 -6.11
C GLU A 336 -18.83 -33.44 -5.00
N PRO A 337 -17.91 -34.43 -5.02
CA PRO A 337 -16.83 -34.45 -4.03
C PRO A 337 -15.89 -33.26 -4.23
N ILE A 338 -15.51 -32.62 -3.11
CA ILE A 338 -14.47 -31.58 -3.13
C ILE A 338 -13.12 -32.24 -3.42
N VAL A 339 -12.43 -31.75 -4.45
CA VAL A 339 -11.15 -32.27 -4.91
C VAL A 339 -10.03 -31.29 -4.60
N PHE A 340 -8.97 -31.77 -3.97
CA PHE A 340 -7.75 -31.00 -3.69
C PHE A 340 -6.57 -31.48 -4.56
N PRO A 341 -5.68 -30.58 -4.99
CA PRO A 341 -5.80 -29.11 -4.92
C PRO A 341 -6.94 -28.58 -5.81
N TYR A 342 -7.45 -27.38 -5.49
CA TYR A 342 -8.43 -26.73 -6.34
C TYR A 342 -7.84 -26.42 -7.71
N THR A 343 -8.67 -26.44 -8.74
CA THR A 343 -8.26 -26.14 -10.11
C THR A 343 -8.06 -24.63 -10.27
N VAL A 344 -7.01 -24.25 -11.01
CA VAL A 344 -6.77 -22.88 -11.44
C VAL A 344 -7.22 -22.71 -12.88
N GLU A 345 -8.07 -21.72 -13.14
CA GLU A 345 -8.53 -21.37 -14.49
C GLU A 345 -7.93 -20.03 -14.95
N ARG A 346 -7.94 -19.80 -16.26
CA ARG A 346 -7.63 -18.51 -16.89
C ARG A 346 -8.92 -17.84 -17.29
N SER A 347 -8.99 -16.54 -17.09
CA SER A 347 -10.16 -15.75 -17.47
C SER A 347 -9.75 -14.36 -17.90
N ASP A 348 -10.52 -13.78 -18.80
CA ASP A 348 -10.43 -12.36 -19.09
C ASP A 348 -10.78 -11.57 -17.82
N TYR A 349 -9.99 -10.58 -17.53
CA TYR A 349 -10.12 -9.75 -16.34
C TYR A 349 -10.08 -8.27 -16.69
N ILE A 350 -10.89 -7.49 -16.02
CA ILE A 350 -10.91 -6.04 -16.13
C ILE A 350 -10.89 -5.41 -14.74
N ALA A 351 -10.09 -4.38 -14.58
CA ALA A 351 -10.10 -3.51 -13.41
C ALA A 351 -10.20 -2.05 -13.89
N TYR A 352 -11.03 -1.26 -13.27
CA TYR A 352 -11.13 0.16 -13.58
C TYR A 352 -11.40 1.00 -12.36
N ALA A 353 -10.90 2.24 -12.40
CA ALA A 353 -11.16 3.29 -11.44
C ALA A 353 -11.64 4.52 -12.20
N VAL A 354 -12.64 5.21 -11.65
CA VAL A 354 -13.14 6.49 -12.17
C VAL A 354 -13.39 7.41 -11.00
N GLY A 355 -12.79 8.58 -10.99
CA GLY A 355 -12.86 9.49 -9.88
C GLY A 355 -12.74 10.95 -10.27
N PHE A 356 -12.86 11.78 -9.25
CA PHE A 356 -12.59 13.20 -9.35
C PHE A 356 -12.13 13.78 -8.03
N ASN A 357 -11.33 14.84 -8.13
CA ASN A 357 -11.02 15.75 -7.04
C ASN A 357 -11.76 17.04 -7.26
N TYR A 358 -12.48 17.52 -6.27
CA TYR A 358 -13.19 18.81 -6.28
C TYR A 358 -12.57 19.73 -5.24
N PHE A 359 -11.98 20.81 -5.72
CA PHE A 359 -11.39 21.88 -4.90
C PHE A 359 -12.47 22.90 -4.60
N ILE A 360 -13.02 22.85 -3.38
CA ILE A 360 -14.10 23.70 -2.92
C ILE A 360 -13.49 24.98 -2.37
N PRO A 361 -13.77 26.16 -2.95
CA PRO A 361 -13.14 27.42 -2.54
C PRO A 361 -13.76 27.96 -1.24
N MET A 362 -13.54 27.24 -0.12
CA MET A 362 -14.11 27.61 1.17
C MET A 362 -13.64 28.96 1.65
N HIS A 363 -12.45 29.41 1.23
CA HIS A 363 -11.91 30.73 1.50
C HIS A 363 -12.78 31.87 0.90
N GLU A 364 -13.56 31.61 -0.15
CA GLU A 364 -14.50 32.57 -0.70
C GLU A 364 -15.82 32.65 0.11
N TRP A 365 -16.15 31.60 0.87
CA TRP A 365 -17.44 31.48 1.56
C TRP A 365 -17.34 31.74 3.06
N ILE A 366 -16.18 31.48 3.66
CA ILE A 366 -15.95 31.58 5.09
C ILE A 366 -14.80 32.56 5.33
N GLU A 367 -15.11 33.71 5.93
CA GLU A 367 -14.12 34.72 6.29
C GLU A 367 -13.07 34.14 7.26
N GLY A 368 -11.81 34.28 6.90
CA GLY A 368 -10.69 33.75 7.68
C GLY A 368 -10.35 32.28 7.44
N HIS A 369 -11.05 31.59 6.52
CA HIS A 369 -10.63 30.30 6.02
C HIS A 369 -9.53 30.50 4.95
N GLU A 370 -8.49 29.73 5.02
CA GLU A 370 -7.35 29.80 4.09
C GLU A 370 -7.26 28.48 3.29
N GLY A 371 -7.25 28.60 1.97
CA GLY A 371 -7.15 27.45 1.07
C GLY A 371 -8.48 26.84 0.65
N ASP A 372 -8.39 25.77 -0.08
CA ASP A 372 -9.53 25.01 -0.62
C ASP A 372 -9.72 23.74 0.19
N THR A 373 -10.98 23.39 0.42
CA THR A 373 -11.36 22.06 0.91
C THR A 373 -11.32 21.09 -0.27
N VAL A 374 -10.71 19.93 -0.13
CA VAL A 374 -10.63 18.93 -1.18
C VAL A 374 -11.61 17.79 -0.89
N LEU A 375 -12.46 17.50 -1.87
CA LEU A 375 -13.30 16.31 -1.89
C LEU A 375 -12.85 15.40 -3.01
N THR A 376 -12.26 14.25 -2.67
CA THR A 376 -11.92 13.17 -3.61
C THR A 376 -13.01 12.12 -3.58
N MET A 377 -13.48 11.70 -4.73
CA MET A 377 -14.40 10.55 -4.86
C MET A 377 -13.92 9.63 -5.97
N GLU A 378 -13.95 8.32 -5.72
CA GLU A 378 -13.53 7.31 -6.68
C GLU A 378 -14.41 6.07 -6.59
N TRP A 379 -14.78 5.53 -7.75
CA TRP A 379 -15.40 4.23 -7.91
C TRP A 379 -14.42 3.27 -8.55
N TYR A 380 -14.20 2.14 -7.89
CA TYR A 380 -13.31 1.08 -8.31
C TYR A 380 -14.03 -0.24 -8.44
N GLN A 381 -13.83 -0.94 -9.55
CA GLN A 381 -14.37 -2.29 -9.73
C GLN A 381 -13.36 -3.22 -10.42
N THR A 382 -13.34 -4.47 -9.95
CA THR A 382 -12.63 -5.57 -10.60
C THR A 382 -13.60 -6.67 -11.01
N ARG A 383 -13.39 -7.24 -12.20
CA ARG A 383 -14.32 -8.22 -12.76
C ARG A 383 -13.64 -9.24 -13.63
N PHE A 384 -14.00 -10.52 -13.47
CA PHE A 384 -13.73 -11.57 -14.47
C PHE A 384 -14.86 -11.64 -15.50
N LEU A 385 -14.53 -11.70 -16.78
CA LEU A 385 -15.50 -11.59 -17.87
C LEU A 385 -16.06 -12.94 -18.33
N ASN A 386 -15.27 -14.02 -18.31
CA ASN A 386 -15.59 -15.33 -18.90
C ASN A 386 -15.57 -16.46 -17.86
N ARG A 387 -16.10 -16.24 -16.68
CA ARG A 387 -16.12 -17.23 -15.61
C ARG A 387 -17.37 -18.11 -15.68
N SER A 388 -17.18 -19.43 -15.69
CA SER A 388 -18.28 -20.39 -15.91
C SER A 388 -19.10 -20.74 -14.66
N ARG A 389 -18.58 -20.54 -13.44
CA ARG A 389 -19.22 -21.05 -12.20
C ARG A 389 -19.21 -20.09 -11.00
N THR A 390 -18.71 -18.89 -11.13
CA THR A 390 -18.64 -17.95 -10.01
C THR A 390 -19.04 -16.54 -10.44
N GLU A 391 -19.45 -15.73 -9.47
CA GLU A 391 -19.79 -14.34 -9.74
C GLU A 391 -18.66 -13.59 -10.45
N PRO A 392 -18.97 -12.82 -11.49
CA PRO A 392 -17.96 -12.15 -12.30
C PRO A 392 -17.31 -10.96 -11.55
N VAL A 393 -18.04 -10.26 -10.66
CA VAL A 393 -17.55 -9.11 -9.91
C VAL A 393 -16.84 -9.60 -8.66
N ILE A 394 -15.58 -9.20 -8.49
CA ILE A 394 -14.78 -9.55 -7.32
C ILE A 394 -14.85 -8.43 -6.30
N THR A 395 -14.60 -7.20 -6.75
CA THR A 395 -14.48 -6.01 -5.92
C THR A 395 -15.34 -4.91 -6.51
N ASP A 396 -16.04 -4.14 -5.69
CA ASP A 396 -16.85 -3.01 -6.11
C ASP A 396 -16.91 -1.99 -4.95
N PHE A 397 -16.04 -0.97 -5.01
CA PHE A 397 -15.86 0.01 -3.95
C PHE A 397 -16.17 1.43 -4.43
N ILE A 398 -16.76 2.21 -3.53
CA ILE A 398 -16.74 3.67 -3.62
C ILE A 398 -15.92 4.19 -2.46
N SER A 399 -14.95 5.05 -2.75
CA SER A 399 -14.22 5.83 -1.78
C SER A 399 -14.65 7.29 -1.83
N ALA A 400 -14.64 7.95 -0.68
CA ALA A 400 -14.79 9.39 -0.55
C ALA A 400 -13.81 9.89 0.51
N ARG A 401 -13.02 10.91 0.17
CA ARG A 401 -12.06 11.54 1.06
C ARG A 401 -12.32 13.03 1.10
N PHE A 402 -12.48 13.56 2.28
CA PHE A 402 -12.61 14.98 2.56
C PHE A 402 -11.36 15.45 3.30
N GLU A 403 -10.76 16.54 2.85
CA GLU A 403 -9.58 17.14 3.47
C GLU A 403 -9.73 18.65 3.55
N ASP A 404 -9.38 19.19 4.70
CA ASP A 404 -9.41 20.62 4.97
C ASP A 404 -8.35 20.99 5.99
N SER A 405 -8.03 22.28 6.10
CA SER A 405 -7.13 22.79 7.14
C SER A 405 -7.61 24.12 7.70
N TYR A 406 -7.46 24.29 9.00
CA TYR A 406 -7.90 25.47 9.73
C TYR A 406 -6.72 26.16 10.41
N PHE A 407 -6.92 27.41 10.83
CA PHE A 407 -5.95 28.19 11.60
C PHE A 407 -4.59 28.32 10.89
N LYS A 408 -4.61 28.71 9.61
CA LYS A 408 -3.40 28.88 8.76
C LYS A 408 -2.65 27.55 8.55
N GLY A 409 -3.40 26.51 8.20
CA GLY A 409 -2.86 25.18 7.95
C GLY A 409 -2.46 24.40 9.22
N ARG A 410 -2.63 24.99 10.41
CA ARG A 410 -2.18 24.34 11.66
C ARG A 410 -3.04 23.16 12.11
N VAL A 411 -4.30 23.15 11.73
CA VAL A 411 -5.24 22.08 12.13
C VAL A 411 -5.76 21.38 10.88
N PRO A 412 -5.00 20.42 10.33
CA PRO A 412 -5.48 19.57 9.28
C PRO A 412 -6.58 18.65 9.80
N VAL A 413 -7.65 18.49 9.00
CA VAL A 413 -8.77 17.61 9.26
C VAL A 413 -9.03 16.78 8.02
N ALA A 414 -9.19 15.49 8.17
CA ALA A 414 -9.53 14.61 7.06
C ALA A 414 -10.53 13.55 7.48
N CYS A 415 -11.32 13.06 6.55
CA CYS A 415 -12.19 11.90 6.75
C CYS A 415 -12.18 11.07 5.48
N THR A 416 -11.77 9.82 5.59
CA THR A 416 -11.83 8.85 4.49
C THR A 416 -12.96 7.86 4.76
N CYS A 417 -13.81 7.64 3.76
CA CYS A 417 -14.85 6.62 3.76
C CYS A 417 -14.63 5.68 2.59
N LEU A 418 -14.73 4.38 2.84
CA LEU A 418 -14.69 3.34 1.82
C LEU A 418 -15.88 2.43 2.00
N VAL A 419 -16.69 2.23 0.96
CA VAL A 419 -17.90 1.41 0.99
C VAL A 419 -17.81 0.33 -0.07
N SER A 420 -18.04 -0.91 0.34
CA SER A 420 -18.22 -2.04 -0.58
C SER A 420 -19.68 -2.12 -1.03
N LEU A 421 -19.91 -2.06 -2.34
CA LEU A 421 -21.26 -2.08 -2.92
C LEU A 421 -21.79 -3.50 -3.08
N LYS A 422 -20.91 -4.44 -3.42
CA LYS A 422 -21.31 -5.83 -3.66
C LYS A 422 -21.59 -6.59 -2.37
N ASN A 423 -20.64 -6.56 -1.45
CA ASN A 423 -20.72 -7.21 -0.14
C ASN A 423 -20.73 -6.10 0.91
N PRO A 424 -21.92 -5.77 1.46
CA PRO A 424 -22.05 -4.57 2.27
C PRO A 424 -21.07 -4.51 3.44
N GLY A 425 -20.28 -3.46 3.44
CA GLY A 425 -19.32 -3.15 4.48
C GLY A 425 -18.69 -1.82 4.21
N TYR A 426 -18.12 -1.21 5.24
CA TYR A 426 -17.55 0.12 5.12
C TYR A 426 -16.38 0.33 6.09
N VAL A 427 -15.58 1.31 5.76
CA VAL A 427 -14.55 1.90 6.63
C VAL A 427 -14.83 3.38 6.75
N ILE A 428 -14.72 3.92 7.95
CA ILE A 428 -14.73 5.37 8.22
C ILE A 428 -13.49 5.71 9.04
N TRP A 429 -12.71 6.65 8.53
CA TRP A 429 -11.45 7.03 9.12
C TRP A 429 -11.30 8.56 9.26
N PRO A 430 -11.92 9.20 10.26
CA PRO A 430 -11.67 10.61 10.60
C PRO A 430 -10.30 10.81 11.22
N ARG A 431 -9.66 11.91 10.86
CA ARG A 431 -8.34 12.34 11.33
C ARG A 431 -8.38 13.82 11.67
N ILE A 432 -7.72 14.18 12.74
CA ILE A 432 -7.46 15.58 13.11
C ILE A 432 -6.01 15.71 13.57
N GLY A 433 -5.32 16.72 13.07
CA GLY A 433 -3.93 16.97 13.41
C GLY A 433 -3.70 18.36 13.99
N TYR A 434 -2.48 18.56 14.46
CA TYR A 434 -1.93 19.87 14.76
C TYR A 434 -0.50 19.94 14.24
N ASP A 435 -0.27 20.91 13.35
CA ASP A 435 1.05 21.24 12.81
C ASP A 435 1.65 22.40 13.59
N PHE A 436 2.81 22.19 14.19
CA PHE A 436 3.54 23.20 14.96
C PHE A 436 4.31 24.16 14.05
N GLN A 437 4.32 23.93 12.73
CA GLN A 437 5.02 24.75 11.72
C GLN A 437 6.54 24.85 11.93
N ASN A 438 7.13 23.82 12.50
CA ASN A 438 8.57 23.71 12.76
C ASN A 438 9.10 22.29 12.47
N GLY A 439 8.41 21.58 11.55
CA GLY A 439 8.67 20.18 11.23
C GLY A 439 7.95 19.19 12.16
N PHE A 440 7.46 19.61 13.33
CA PHE A 440 6.66 18.73 14.19
C PHE A 440 5.18 18.81 13.86
N SER A 441 4.54 17.65 13.85
CA SER A 441 3.08 17.52 13.80
C SER A 441 2.60 16.39 14.69
N THR A 442 1.33 16.44 15.06
CA THR A 442 0.66 15.33 15.76
C THR A 442 -0.70 15.08 15.15
N THR A 443 -1.09 13.82 15.06
CA THR A 443 -2.38 13.41 14.49
C THR A 443 -3.06 12.40 15.39
N LEU A 444 -4.34 12.61 15.62
CA LEU A 444 -5.24 11.66 16.25
C LEU A 444 -6.24 11.18 15.21
N SER A 445 -6.42 9.89 15.08
CA SER A 445 -7.40 9.30 14.17
C SER A 445 -8.14 8.13 14.79
N TYR A 446 -9.35 7.89 14.30
CA TYR A 446 -10.18 6.77 14.68
C TYR A 446 -10.58 5.98 13.45
N LEU A 447 -10.22 4.71 13.40
CA LEU A 447 -10.62 3.81 12.33
C LEU A 447 -11.77 2.96 12.81
N HIS A 448 -12.87 2.98 12.08
CA HIS A 448 -14.04 2.13 12.29
C HIS A 448 -14.30 1.30 11.05
N LEU A 449 -14.41 -0.02 11.25
CA LEU A 449 -14.70 -0.98 10.17
C LEU A 449 -15.92 -1.80 10.56
N ASP A 450 -16.86 -1.95 9.63
CA ASP A 450 -17.98 -2.85 9.81
C ASP A 450 -18.35 -3.52 8.49
N GLY A 451 -18.87 -4.73 8.55
CA GLY A 451 -19.29 -5.49 7.39
C GLY A 451 -20.31 -6.55 7.78
N ARG A 452 -21.14 -6.96 6.83
CA ARG A 452 -22.16 -7.99 7.03
C ARG A 452 -21.65 -9.33 6.50
N SER A 453 -21.91 -10.37 7.27
CA SER A 453 -21.89 -11.75 6.80
C SER A 453 -23.32 -12.15 6.48
N GLU A 454 -23.59 -12.52 5.24
CA GLU A 454 -24.84 -13.23 4.91
C GLU A 454 -24.60 -14.71 5.18
N ALA A 455 -25.10 -15.18 6.32
CA ALA A 455 -24.83 -16.47 6.95
C ALA A 455 -25.07 -17.75 6.10
N LEU A 456 -25.45 -17.63 4.83
CA LEU A 456 -25.74 -18.76 3.93
C LEU A 456 -25.20 -18.60 2.51
N ASN A 457 -24.62 -17.46 2.14
CA ASN A 457 -24.04 -17.26 0.82
C ASN A 457 -22.58 -16.82 0.96
N THR A 458 -21.71 -17.53 0.34
CA THR A 458 -20.24 -17.52 0.26
C THR A 458 -19.56 -16.18 -0.08
N THR A 459 -20.18 -15.02 0.15
CA THR A 459 -19.66 -13.71 -0.22
C THR A 459 -19.73 -12.75 0.96
N GLU A 460 -18.77 -12.89 1.86
CA GLU A 460 -18.57 -11.96 2.97
C GLU A 460 -17.89 -10.69 2.47
N SER A 461 -18.20 -9.55 3.09
CA SER A 461 -17.46 -8.32 2.87
C SER A 461 -16.03 -8.47 3.38
N LEU A 462 -15.04 -7.95 2.65
CA LEU A 462 -13.66 -7.86 3.15
C LEU A 462 -13.63 -7.21 4.55
N PHE A 463 -14.46 -6.19 4.79
CA PHE A 463 -14.51 -5.47 6.07
C PHE A 463 -15.12 -6.29 7.21
N TYR A 464 -15.90 -7.34 6.90
CA TYR A 464 -16.45 -8.24 7.91
C TYR A 464 -15.34 -8.96 8.69
N TYR A 465 -14.25 -9.33 8.02
CA TYR A 465 -13.11 -9.98 8.66
C TYR A 465 -12.42 -9.09 9.70
N PHE A 466 -12.51 -7.77 9.52
CA PHE A 466 -11.87 -6.77 10.39
C PHE A 466 -12.85 -5.98 11.27
N ARG A 467 -14.11 -6.42 11.39
CA ARG A 467 -15.17 -5.71 12.14
C ARG A 467 -14.88 -5.45 13.60
N ASN A 468 -13.93 -6.17 14.18
CA ASN A 468 -13.51 -6.03 15.58
C ASN A 468 -12.21 -5.22 15.74
N ASN A 469 -11.69 -4.68 14.65
CA ASN A 469 -10.41 -3.96 14.61
C ASN A 469 -10.57 -2.44 14.67
N ASP A 470 -11.64 -1.95 15.30
CA ASP A 470 -11.79 -0.54 15.59
C ASP A 470 -10.57 -0.01 16.35
N SER A 471 -9.97 1.07 15.87
CA SER A 471 -8.68 1.51 16.37
C SER A 471 -8.62 3.01 16.59
N LEU A 472 -8.01 3.41 17.70
CA LEU A 472 -7.58 4.78 17.93
C LEU A 472 -6.08 4.86 17.68
N ILE A 473 -5.66 5.80 16.82
CA ILE A 473 -4.28 5.93 16.39
C ILE A 473 -3.80 7.32 16.77
N TRP A 474 -2.67 7.37 17.46
CA TRP A 474 -1.99 8.61 17.76
C TRP A 474 -0.59 8.59 17.16
N LYS A 475 -0.30 9.63 16.35
CA LYS A 475 0.99 9.83 15.70
C LYS A 475 1.65 11.11 16.19
N LEU A 476 2.96 11.06 16.35
CA LEU A 476 3.83 12.21 16.47
C LEU A 476 4.88 12.12 15.37
N HIS A 477 4.98 13.15 14.57
CA HIS A 477 5.79 13.16 13.35
C HIS A 477 6.74 14.37 13.35
N TYR A 478 7.94 14.17 12.81
CA TYR A 478 8.93 15.22 12.64
C TYR A 478 9.63 15.09 11.30
N ASP A 479 9.47 16.11 10.44
CA ASP A 479 10.17 16.26 9.17
C ASP A 479 11.48 17.05 9.36
N PHE A 480 12.53 16.68 8.63
CA PHE A 480 13.83 17.35 8.64
C PHE A 480 14.54 17.32 7.28
#